data_ef538ef5e8fdd2dbb075ec8725faa559
#
_entry.id   ef538ef5e8fdd2dbb075ec8725faa559
#
_cell.length_a   1.000
_cell.length_b   1.000
_cell.length_c   1.000
_cell.angle_alpha   90.00
_cell.angle_beta   90.00
_cell.angle_gamma   90.00
#
_symmetry.space_group_name_H-M   'P 1'
#
loop_
_entity.id
_entity.type
_entity.pdbx_description
1 polymer ?
#
loop_
_entity_poly.entity_id
_entity_poly.type
_entity_poly.pdbx_seq_one_letter_code
_entity_poly.pdbx_strand_id
1 'polypeptide(L)'
;MDKYGSDKPDLRISLIVQDATEVLAECGFGPFAGNKVKAVVAENFKGTRKQIDKMCADVEVVSGQKAYWFRLDDKGELTGGISKFVVDHKDAVVSALGLKAGDFVALSAGDLKTAQKTAGVIRKTIGASFEGYMKKDCYEFCWVVDFPMYEIGEESGELEFCHNPFSMPQGGLQAVSYTHLR
;
A
#
# COMPACT_ATOMS: atom_id res chain seq x y z
N MET A 1 1.60 -8.02 4.51
CA MET A 1 1.48 -7.34 3.21
C MET A 1 0.30 -6.37 3.20
N ASP A 2 -0.90 -6.80 3.61
CA ASP A 2 -2.14 -6.02 3.43
C ASP A 2 -2.13 -4.62 4.03
N LYS A 3 -1.67 -4.48 5.27
CA LYS A 3 -1.66 -3.18 5.98
C LYS A 3 -0.49 -2.26 5.64
N TYR A 4 0.61 -2.80 5.12
CA TYR A 4 1.84 -2.01 5.00
C TYR A 4 2.51 -2.10 3.63
N GLY A 5 2.07 -3.02 2.76
CA GLY A 5 2.64 -3.28 1.44
C GLY A 5 4.10 -3.79 1.49
N SER A 6 4.51 -4.32 2.65
CA SER A 6 5.87 -4.82 2.88
C SER A 6 5.87 -5.87 3.99
N ASP A 7 6.79 -6.81 3.90
CA ASP A 7 7.16 -7.78 4.95
C ASP A 7 8.09 -7.16 6.02
N LYS A 8 8.65 -5.98 5.75
CA LYS A 8 9.55 -5.21 6.64
C LYS A 8 9.02 -3.79 6.84
N PRO A 9 7.83 -3.63 7.48
CA PRO A 9 7.21 -2.32 7.61
C PRO A 9 7.97 -1.43 8.60
N ASP A 10 8.17 -0.17 8.22
CA ASP A 10 8.54 0.86 9.18
C ASP A 10 7.29 1.32 9.95
N LEU A 11 7.12 0.84 11.17
CA LEU A 11 5.94 1.11 12.00
C LEU A 11 5.92 2.54 12.58
N ARG A 12 7.00 3.29 12.46
CA ARG A 12 7.01 4.71 12.82
C ARG A 12 6.09 5.53 11.90
N ILE A 13 5.86 5.03 10.68
CA ILE A 13 4.93 5.65 9.73
C ILE A 13 3.50 5.25 10.13
N SER A 14 2.67 6.25 10.44
CA SER A 14 1.29 6.07 10.91
C SER A 14 0.32 5.62 9.82
N LEU A 15 0.68 5.83 8.55
CA LEU A 15 -0.14 5.49 7.40
C LEU A 15 -0.31 3.97 7.26
N ILE A 16 -1.49 3.56 6.79
CA ILE A 16 -1.80 2.16 6.45
C ILE A 16 -2.30 2.05 5.03
N VAL A 17 -2.11 0.88 4.44
CA VAL A 17 -2.68 0.53 3.14
C VAL A 17 -4.11 0.01 3.35
N GLN A 18 -5.04 0.48 2.54
CA GLN A 18 -6.44 0.08 2.53
C GLN A 18 -6.81 -0.52 1.16
N ASP A 19 -7.82 -1.37 1.12
CA ASP A 19 -8.36 -1.88 -0.13
C ASP A 19 -9.39 -0.89 -0.69
N ALA A 20 -9.20 -0.45 -1.91
CA ALA A 20 -10.12 0.41 -2.63
C ALA A 20 -10.65 -0.24 -3.91
N THR A 21 -10.41 -1.55 -4.09
CA THR A 21 -10.72 -2.26 -5.32
C THR A 21 -12.21 -2.17 -5.68
N GLU A 22 -13.08 -2.53 -4.74
CA GLU A 22 -14.53 -2.58 -5.01
C GLU A 22 -15.11 -1.20 -5.26
N VAL A 23 -14.75 -0.23 -4.42
CA VAL A 23 -15.31 1.13 -4.47
C VAL A 23 -14.85 1.93 -5.69
N LEU A 24 -13.73 1.54 -6.31
CA LEU A 24 -13.17 2.20 -7.49
C LEU A 24 -13.27 1.34 -8.77
N ALA A 25 -13.86 0.15 -8.70
CA ALA A 25 -13.96 -0.78 -9.83
C ALA A 25 -14.66 -0.16 -11.06
N GLU A 26 -15.71 0.60 -10.82
CA GLU A 26 -16.60 1.16 -11.87
C GLU A 26 -16.39 2.67 -12.10
N CYS A 27 -15.33 3.27 -11.56
CA CYS A 27 -15.08 4.71 -11.69
C CYS A 27 -14.67 5.15 -13.12
N GLY A 28 -14.57 4.21 -14.07
CA GLY A 28 -14.22 4.50 -15.46
C GLY A 28 -12.76 4.89 -15.70
N PHE A 29 -11.90 4.77 -14.69
CA PHE A 29 -10.47 5.02 -14.84
C PHE A 29 -9.76 3.76 -15.34
N GLY A 30 -9.29 3.76 -16.60
CA GLY A 30 -8.73 2.60 -17.28
C GLY A 30 -7.70 1.79 -16.47
N PRO A 31 -6.72 2.38 -15.78
CA PRO A 31 -5.76 1.65 -14.97
C PRO A 31 -6.36 0.84 -13.80
N PHE A 32 -7.60 1.11 -13.39
CA PHE A 32 -8.28 0.35 -12.32
C PHE A 32 -9.12 -0.81 -12.85
N ALA A 33 -9.46 -0.78 -14.13
CA ALA A 33 -10.30 -1.80 -14.76
C ALA A 33 -9.65 -3.19 -14.67
N GLY A 34 -10.31 -4.11 -13.96
CA GLY A 34 -9.82 -5.49 -13.78
C GLY A 34 -8.62 -5.65 -12.85
N ASN A 35 -8.12 -4.56 -12.26
CA ASN A 35 -6.97 -4.55 -11.36
C ASN A 35 -7.40 -4.44 -9.88
N LYS A 36 -6.50 -4.87 -8.99
CA LYS A 36 -6.60 -4.54 -7.57
C LYS A 36 -6.14 -3.10 -7.35
N VAL A 37 -6.87 -2.36 -6.53
CA VAL A 37 -6.57 -0.97 -6.20
C VAL A 37 -6.32 -0.85 -4.70
N LYS A 38 -5.15 -0.32 -4.34
CA LYS A 38 -4.79 -0.06 -2.94
C LYS A 38 -4.66 1.44 -2.72
N ALA A 39 -5.12 1.89 -1.56
CA ALA A 39 -5.13 3.29 -1.17
C ALA A 39 -4.26 3.52 0.07
N VAL A 40 -3.60 4.67 0.11
CA VAL A 40 -2.94 5.22 1.29
C VAL A 40 -3.56 6.59 1.54
N VAL A 41 -4.20 6.74 2.68
CA VAL A 41 -4.86 7.98 3.09
C VAL A 41 -3.93 8.77 4.01
N ALA A 42 -3.62 10.00 3.63
CA ALA A 42 -2.85 10.95 4.44
C ALA A 42 -3.82 12.02 4.96
N GLU A 43 -4.17 11.92 6.24
CA GLU A 43 -5.10 12.83 6.90
C GLU A 43 -4.52 14.24 7.00
N ASN A 44 -5.37 15.27 6.83
CA ASN A 44 -5.01 16.69 6.98
C ASN A 44 -3.73 17.08 6.20
N PHE A 45 -3.64 16.66 4.96
CA PHE A 45 -2.45 16.77 4.12
C PHE A 45 -2.17 18.21 3.66
N LYS A 46 -0.97 18.70 3.92
CA LYS A 46 -0.55 20.07 3.61
C LYS A 46 0.43 20.18 2.43
N GLY A 47 0.67 19.08 1.71
CA GLY A 47 1.57 19.09 0.57
C GLY A 47 1.06 19.92 -0.61
N THR A 48 1.99 20.61 -1.28
CA THR A 48 1.73 21.34 -2.52
C THR A 48 1.64 20.40 -3.72
N ARG A 49 1.03 20.86 -4.82
CA ARG A 49 0.97 20.11 -6.09
C ARG A 49 2.36 19.65 -6.56
N LYS A 50 3.35 20.53 -6.51
CA LYS A 50 4.72 20.21 -6.90
C LYS A 50 5.34 19.08 -6.06
N GLN A 51 5.05 19.07 -4.76
CA GLN A 51 5.51 18.02 -3.86
C GLN A 51 4.81 16.69 -4.14
N ILE A 52 3.52 16.72 -4.47
CA ILE A 52 2.76 15.53 -4.87
C ILE A 52 3.31 14.95 -6.19
N ASP A 53 3.53 15.81 -7.20
CA ASP A 53 4.08 15.37 -8.49
C ASP A 53 5.47 14.75 -8.31
N LYS A 54 6.31 15.34 -7.44
CA LYS A 54 7.60 14.75 -7.07
C LYS A 54 7.44 13.41 -6.37
N MET A 55 6.56 13.30 -5.41
CA MET A 55 6.26 12.05 -4.70
C MET A 55 5.82 10.95 -5.67
N CYS A 56 4.93 11.26 -6.63
CA CYS A 56 4.51 10.31 -7.66
C CYS A 56 5.69 9.84 -8.53
N ALA A 57 6.58 10.76 -8.92
CA ALA A 57 7.78 10.44 -9.68
C ALA A 57 8.75 9.56 -8.87
N ASP A 58 8.97 9.88 -7.60
CA ASP A 58 9.82 9.09 -6.70
C ASP A 58 9.26 7.65 -6.53
N VAL A 59 7.94 7.51 -6.41
CA VAL A 59 7.27 6.20 -6.36
C VAL A 59 7.46 5.42 -7.66
N GLU A 60 7.30 6.06 -8.81
CA GLU A 60 7.48 5.42 -10.12
C GLU A 60 8.92 4.93 -10.31
N VAL A 61 9.92 5.71 -9.90
CA VAL A 61 11.33 5.31 -9.95
C VAL A 61 11.61 4.08 -9.08
N VAL A 62 11.02 3.99 -7.89
CA VAL A 62 11.31 2.91 -6.95
C VAL A 62 10.50 1.64 -7.26
N SER A 63 9.24 1.78 -7.66
CA SER A 63 8.32 0.65 -7.86
C SER A 63 8.16 0.20 -9.30
N GLY A 64 8.59 1.02 -10.27
CA GLY A 64 8.30 0.83 -11.69
C GLY A 64 6.82 1.03 -12.05
N GLN A 65 6.01 1.52 -11.12
CA GLN A 65 4.56 1.66 -11.26
C GLN A 65 4.11 3.09 -10.97
N LYS A 66 3.09 3.54 -11.68
CA LYS A 66 2.52 4.88 -11.46
C LYS A 66 1.68 4.92 -10.17
N ALA A 67 1.85 6.01 -9.44
CA ALA A 67 0.93 6.39 -8.37
C ALA A 67 -0.13 7.35 -8.92
N TYR A 68 -1.38 7.12 -8.49
CA TYR A 68 -2.51 7.99 -8.79
C TYR A 68 -2.95 8.68 -7.51
N TRP A 69 -3.70 9.78 -7.60
CA TRP A 69 -4.11 10.49 -6.42
C TRP A 69 -5.33 11.39 -6.64
N PHE A 70 -5.99 11.71 -5.56
CA PHE A 70 -6.97 12.79 -5.45
C PHE A 70 -6.94 13.37 -4.03
N ARG A 71 -7.62 14.48 -3.82
CA ARG A 71 -7.76 15.13 -2.52
C ARG A 71 -9.23 15.43 -2.25
N LEU A 72 -9.59 15.39 -0.98
CA LEU A 72 -10.83 15.96 -0.48
C LEU A 72 -10.48 17.35 0.10
N ASP A 73 -10.99 18.41 -0.50
CA ASP A 73 -10.71 19.76 -0.03
C ASP A 73 -11.47 20.11 1.27
N ASP A 74 -11.22 21.31 1.81
CA ASP A 74 -11.83 21.75 3.06
C ASP A 74 -13.38 21.92 2.96
N LYS A 75 -13.92 21.95 1.74
CA LYS A 75 -15.37 21.99 1.46
C LYS A 75 -15.95 20.59 1.25
N GLY A 76 -15.12 19.57 1.30
CA GLY A 76 -15.49 18.20 1.04
C GLY A 76 -15.62 17.87 -0.45
N GLU A 77 -15.03 18.65 -1.37
CA GLU A 77 -15.04 18.36 -2.79
C GLU A 77 -13.79 17.62 -3.24
N LEU A 78 -13.97 16.68 -4.18
CA LEU A 78 -12.85 15.93 -4.77
C LEU A 78 -12.08 16.81 -5.76
N THR A 79 -10.79 16.94 -5.58
CA THR A 79 -9.93 17.78 -6.40
C THR A 79 -8.62 17.11 -6.80
N GLY A 80 -8.07 17.49 -7.94
CA GLY A 80 -6.77 17.09 -8.43
C GLY A 80 -6.69 15.66 -8.95
N GLY A 81 -5.56 15.29 -9.54
CA GLY A 81 -5.26 13.96 -10.04
C GLY A 81 -6.38 13.32 -10.86
N ILE A 82 -6.90 12.20 -10.36
CA ILE A 82 -7.97 11.44 -11.00
C ILE A 82 -9.37 11.78 -10.47
N SER A 83 -9.53 12.87 -9.73
CA SER A 83 -10.81 13.25 -9.07
C SER A 83 -12.03 13.23 -10.02
N LYS A 84 -11.83 13.61 -11.28
CA LYS A 84 -12.91 13.61 -12.29
C LYS A 84 -13.53 12.23 -12.58
N PHE A 85 -12.78 11.15 -12.33
CA PHE A 85 -13.29 9.79 -12.48
C PHE A 85 -13.94 9.26 -11.20
N VAL A 86 -13.62 9.87 -10.06
CA VAL A 86 -14.07 9.43 -8.73
C VAL A 86 -15.29 10.20 -8.27
N VAL A 87 -15.60 11.36 -8.88
CA VAL A 87 -16.66 12.28 -8.43
C VAL A 87 -18.04 11.63 -8.35
N ASP A 88 -18.38 10.78 -9.32
CA ASP A 88 -19.67 10.09 -9.36
C ASP A 88 -19.79 9.00 -8.28
N HIS A 89 -18.68 8.58 -7.69
CA HIS A 89 -18.57 7.57 -6.62
C HIS A 89 -18.15 8.19 -5.29
N LYS A 90 -18.16 9.52 -5.17
CA LYS A 90 -17.62 10.27 -4.03
C LYS A 90 -18.08 9.72 -2.68
N ASP A 91 -19.38 9.59 -2.46
CA ASP A 91 -19.94 9.20 -1.16
C ASP A 91 -19.53 7.78 -0.77
N ALA A 92 -19.49 6.87 -1.74
CA ALA A 92 -19.04 5.50 -1.52
C ALA A 92 -17.54 5.47 -1.16
N VAL A 93 -16.70 6.23 -1.87
CA VAL A 93 -15.26 6.32 -1.63
C VAL A 93 -14.95 6.98 -0.29
N VAL A 94 -15.64 8.08 0.03
CA VAL A 94 -15.50 8.78 1.33
C VAL A 94 -15.85 7.84 2.49
N SER A 95 -16.97 7.11 2.36
CA SER A 95 -17.39 6.15 3.38
C SER A 95 -16.44 4.97 3.52
N ALA A 96 -16.04 4.36 2.40
CA ALA A 96 -15.19 3.16 2.41
C ALA A 96 -13.78 3.42 2.94
N LEU A 97 -13.19 4.56 2.60
CA LEU A 97 -11.85 4.95 3.04
C LEU A 97 -11.84 5.80 4.32
N GLY A 98 -13.01 6.17 4.85
CA GLY A 98 -13.14 7.00 6.05
C GLY A 98 -12.59 8.41 5.89
N LEU A 99 -12.74 9.01 4.70
CA LEU A 99 -12.12 10.30 4.37
C LEU A 99 -12.78 11.48 5.08
N LYS A 100 -11.97 12.46 5.40
CA LYS A 100 -12.36 13.75 5.98
C LYS A 100 -11.88 14.90 5.10
N ALA A 101 -12.49 16.07 5.27
CA ALA A 101 -12.02 17.28 4.60
C ALA A 101 -10.53 17.54 4.88
N GLY A 102 -9.78 17.86 3.85
CA GLY A 102 -8.33 18.05 3.91
C GLY A 102 -7.49 16.79 3.67
N ASP A 103 -8.11 15.62 3.48
CA ASP A 103 -7.37 14.37 3.27
C ASP A 103 -6.86 14.24 1.83
N PHE A 104 -5.72 13.57 1.72
CA PHE A 104 -5.09 13.19 0.47
C PHE A 104 -5.09 11.68 0.34
N VAL A 105 -5.47 11.18 -0.82
CA VAL A 105 -5.48 9.76 -1.14
C VAL A 105 -4.51 9.48 -2.27
N ALA A 106 -3.51 8.65 -2.01
CA ALA A 106 -2.64 8.10 -3.04
C ALA A 106 -3.01 6.64 -3.31
N LEU A 107 -3.00 6.26 -4.59
CA LEU A 107 -3.53 5.00 -5.08
C LEU A 107 -2.49 4.27 -5.93
N SER A 108 -2.48 2.96 -5.82
CA SER A 108 -1.76 2.04 -6.70
C SER A 108 -2.73 1.07 -7.34
N ALA A 109 -2.39 0.57 -8.53
CA ALA A 109 -3.20 -0.41 -9.25
C ALA A 109 -2.32 -1.47 -9.93
N GLY A 110 -2.85 -2.68 -10.09
CA GLY A 110 -2.19 -3.80 -10.74
C GLY A 110 -2.72 -5.14 -10.22
N ASP A 111 -1.99 -6.22 -10.46
CA ASP A 111 -2.23 -7.45 -9.72
C ASP A 111 -2.04 -7.23 -8.21
N LEU A 112 -2.50 -8.18 -7.40
CA LEU A 112 -2.49 -8.01 -5.94
C LEU A 112 -1.09 -7.70 -5.39
N LYS A 113 -0.07 -8.44 -5.84
CA LYS A 113 1.31 -8.29 -5.35
C LYS A 113 1.88 -6.92 -5.76
N THR A 114 1.70 -6.52 -7.00
CA THR A 114 2.13 -5.23 -7.55
C THR A 114 1.44 -4.07 -6.85
N ALA A 115 0.11 -4.12 -6.72
CA ALA A 115 -0.66 -3.06 -6.04
C ALA A 115 -0.24 -2.89 -4.58
N GLN A 116 -0.04 -3.99 -3.84
CA GLN A 116 0.42 -3.97 -2.46
C GLN A 116 1.85 -3.41 -2.33
N LYS A 117 2.80 -3.91 -3.11
CA LYS A 117 4.20 -3.43 -3.09
C LYS A 117 4.26 -1.93 -3.41
N THR A 118 3.56 -1.49 -4.45
CA THR A 118 3.50 -0.06 -4.83
C THR A 118 2.87 0.79 -3.74
N ALA A 119 1.77 0.34 -3.12
CA ALA A 119 1.18 1.04 -1.97
C ALA A 119 2.15 1.14 -0.78
N GLY A 120 2.97 0.12 -0.55
CA GLY A 120 4.05 0.16 0.45
C GLY A 120 5.10 1.22 0.15
N VAL A 121 5.48 1.37 -1.12
CA VAL A 121 6.40 2.44 -1.58
C VAL A 121 5.74 3.81 -1.38
N ILE A 122 4.48 4.00 -1.80
CA ILE A 122 3.70 5.23 -1.58
C ILE A 122 3.69 5.61 -0.09
N ARG A 123 3.33 4.67 0.78
CA ARG A 123 3.30 4.84 2.23
C ARG A 123 4.64 5.34 2.77
N LYS A 124 5.72 4.70 2.36
CA LYS A 124 7.09 5.03 2.78
C LYS A 124 7.52 6.39 2.28
N THR A 125 7.22 6.71 1.02
CA THR A 125 7.56 7.99 0.40
C THR A 125 6.81 9.15 1.05
N ILE A 126 5.51 9.00 1.34
CA ILE A 126 4.73 10.01 2.07
C ILE A 126 5.32 10.20 3.48
N GLY A 127 5.55 9.12 4.23
CA GLY A 127 6.11 9.19 5.57
C GLY A 127 7.48 9.88 5.65
N ALA A 128 8.32 9.71 4.63
CA ALA A 128 9.65 10.31 4.56
C ALA A 128 9.62 11.78 4.07
N SER A 129 8.68 12.13 3.18
CA SER A 129 8.68 13.41 2.47
C SER A 129 7.79 14.48 3.11
N PHE A 130 6.84 14.08 3.96
CA PHE A 130 5.87 14.99 4.56
C PHE A 130 5.86 14.86 6.07
N GLU A 131 5.77 16.00 6.75
CA GLU A 131 5.74 16.05 8.21
C GLU A 131 4.42 15.51 8.78
N GLY A 132 4.50 14.95 9.98
CA GLY A 132 3.33 14.47 10.72
C GLY A 132 2.98 12.98 10.50
N TYR A 133 3.57 12.31 9.51
CA TYR A 133 3.24 10.91 9.21
C TYR A 133 4.28 9.91 9.71
N MET A 134 5.40 10.36 10.21
CA MET A 134 6.44 9.50 10.79
C MET A 134 6.84 9.98 12.18
N LYS A 135 6.79 9.08 13.16
CA LYS A 135 7.31 9.30 14.51
C LYS A 135 8.83 9.46 14.46
N LYS A 136 9.36 10.42 15.22
CA LYS A 136 10.81 10.66 15.36
C LYS A 136 11.31 10.11 16.69
N ASP A 137 12.60 9.80 16.74
CA ASP A 137 13.32 9.42 17.96
C ASP A 137 12.67 8.26 18.74
N CYS A 138 12.14 7.26 18.01
CA CYS A 138 11.56 6.07 18.60
C CYS A 138 11.92 4.80 17.82
N TYR A 139 11.84 3.66 18.54
CA TYR A 139 11.88 2.32 17.95
C TYR A 139 10.48 1.72 18.05
N GLU A 140 10.07 1.03 16.99
CA GLU A 140 8.83 0.27 16.93
C GLU A 140 9.14 -1.18 16.60
N PHE A 141 8.52 -2.11 17.31
CA PHE A 141 8.77 -3.54 17.17
C PHE A 141 7.50 -4.23 16.70
N CYS A 142 7.64 -5.25 15.87
CA CYS A 142 6.54 -6.11 15.47
C CYS A 142 7.00 -7.55 15.32
N TRP A 143 6.02 -8.45 15.37
CA TRP A 143 6.19 -9.82 14.93
C TRP A 143 5.62 -9.97 13.52
N VAL A 144 6.39 -10.55 12.63
CA VAL A 144 5.89 -11.01 11.34
C VAL A 144 5.47 -12.47 11.52
N VAL A 145 4.17 -12.72 11.37
CA VAL A 145 3.57 -14.05 11.49
C VAL A 145 3.13 -14.55 10.13
N ASP A 146 2.92 -15.86 10.01
CA ASP A 146 2.47 -16.50 8.78
C ASP A 146 3.38 -16.19 7.56
N PHE A 147 4.68 -16.11 7.83
CA PHE A 147 5.66 -15.85 6.79
C PHE A 147 5.75 -17.07 5.86
N PRO A 148 5.54 -16.92 4.55
CA PRO A 148 5.58 -18.05 3.63
C PRO A 148 7.00 -18.63 3.57
N MET A 149 7.10 -19.95 3.58
CA MET A 149 8.38 -20.66 3.45
C MET A 149 8.84 -20.71 1.99
N TYR A 150 7.88 -20.73 1.07
CA TYR A 150 8.12 -20.81 -0.37
C TYR A 150 7.34 -19.74 -1.11
N GLU A 151 7.90 -19.27 -2.21
CA GLU A 151 7.22 -18.42 -3.18
C GLU A 151 7.59 -18.84 -4.62
N ILE A 152 6.84 -18.34 -5.58
CA ILE A 152 7.22 -18.49 -6.99
C ILE A 152 8.24 -17.38 -7.30
N GLY A 153 9.45 -17.79 -7.71
CA GLY A 153 10.51 -16.89 -8.12
C GLY A 153 10.07 -15.97 -9.26
N GLU A 154 10.35 -14.67 -9.13
CA GLU A 154 9.92 -13.68 -10.15
C GLU A 154 10.67 -13.88 -11.49
N GLU A 155 11.89 -14.39 -11.46
CA GLU A 155 12.72 -14.63 -12.66
C GLU A 155 12.62 -16.06 -13.16
N SER A 156 12.65 -17.02 -12.26
CA SER A 156 12.67 -18.45 -12.60
C SER A 156 11.28 -19.01 -12.91
N GLY A 157 10.21 -18.44 -12.32
CA GLY A 157 8.87 -19.00 -12.35
C GLY A 157 8.71 -20.31 -11.57
N GLU A 158 9.76 -20.76 -10.89
CA GLU A 158 9.80 -22.00 -10.11
C GLU A 158 9.54 -21.73 -8.62
N LEU A 159 9.26 -22.81 -7.88
CA LEU A 159 9.08 -22.73 -6.44
C LEU A 159 10.45 -22.55 -5.75
N GLU A 160 10.64 -21.40 -5.11
CA GLU A 160 11.86 -21.05 -4.41
C GLU A 160 11.62 -20.86 -2.92
N PHE A 161 12.69 -20.97 -2.12
CA PHE A 161 12.63 -20.59 -0.71
C PHE A 161 12.47 -19.06 -0.58
N CYS A 162 11.39 -18.63 0.05
CA CYS A 162 11.15 -17.22 0.30
C CYS A 162 12.12 -16.64 1.31
N HIS A 163 12.43 -17.37 2.36
CA HIS A 163 13.42 -17.00 3.37
C HIS A 163 13.67 -18.12 4.40
N ASN A 164 14.88 -18.23 4.86
CA ASN A 164 15.47 -18.35 6.17
C ASN A 164 15.22 -19.64 6.99
N PRO A 165 16.30 -20.40 7.23
CA PRO A 165 16.30 -21.59 8.07
C PRO A 165 16.04 -21.33 9.57
N PHE A 166 15.89 -20.08 10.01
CA PHE A 166 15.62 -19.73 11.41
C PHE A 166 14.14 -19.57 11.77
N SER A 167 13.23 -19.73 10.79
CA SER A 167 11.79 -19.73 11.06
C SER A 167 11.36 -21.05 11.67
N MET A 168 10.66 -21.00 12.80
CA MET A 168 10.03 -22.19 13.39
C MET A 168 8.76 -22.53 12.63
N PRO A 169 8.60 -23.75 12.08
CA PRO A 169 7.34 -24.17 11.46
C PRO A 169 6.17 -24.12 12.47
N GLN A 170 5.02 -23.70 11.99
CA GLN A 170 3.79 -23.81 12.79
C GLN A 170 3.51 -25.28 13.09
N GLY A 171 3.15 -25.59 14.34
CA GLY A 171 3.02 -26.97 14.81
C GLY A 171 4.23 -27.51 15.58
N GLY A 172 5.28 -26.70 15.74
CA GLY A 172 6.45 -27.00 16.57
C GLY A 172 7.25 -28.22 16.09
N LEU A 173 7.83 -28.96 17.04
CA LEU A 173 8.69 -30.13 16.74
C LEU A 173 7.97 -31.25 15.97
N GLN A 174 6.67 -31.38 16.10
CA GLN A 174 5.91 -32.40 15.37
C GLN A 174 5.87 -32.11 13.88
N ALA A 175 5.73 -30.84 13.46
CA ALA A 175 5.78 -30.45 12.07
C ALA A 175 7.17 -30.65 11.45
N VAL A 176 8.24 -30.46 12.23
CA VAL A 176 9.62 -30.63 11.80
C VAL A 176 9.98 -32.10 11.59
N SER A 177 9.41 -33.03 12.38
CA SER A 177 9.72 -34.45 12.27
C SER A 177 9.33 -35.09 10.92
N TYR A 178 8.35 -34.51 10.23
CA TYR A 178 7.93 -34.97 8.90
C TYR A 178 8.79 -34.41 7.75
N THR A 179 9.49 -33.30 7.96
CA THR A 179 10.31 -32.66 6.91
C THR A 179 11.74 -33.20 6.84
N HIS A 180 12.23 -33.87 7.89
CA HIS A 180 13.57 -34.45 7.94
C HIS A 180 13.64 -35.93 7.52
N LEU A 181 12.53 -36.53 7.17
CA LEU A 181 12.45 -37.95 6.80
C LEU A 181 12.33 -38.20 5.28
N ARG A 182 12.66 -37.22 4.44
CA ARG A 182 12.71 -37.41 2.98
C ARG A 182 13.98 -36.85 2.38
#